data_fb5783352554988c53c2bd8442f0e7c2
#
_entry.id   fb5783352554988c53c2bd8442f0e7c2
#
_cell.length_a   1.000
_cell.length_b   1.000
_cell.length_c   1.000
_cell.angle_alpha   90.00
_cell.angle_beta   90.00
_cell.angle_gamma   90.00
#
_symmetry.space_group_name_H-M   'P 1'
#
loop_
_entity.id
_entity.type
_entity.pdbx_description
1 polymer ?
#
loop_
_entity_poly.entity_id
_entity_poly.type
_entity_poly.pdbx_seq_one_letter_code
_entity_poly.pdbx_strand_id
1 'polypeptide(L)'
;MNSNPLTPSAAAPVSDASASLTPDQFRNPFSALTWVLLGCALALAASACALWVDLPLAVWIKQSVSEGVNESFEWIGELGESGPYIGVALAFYVIGLVGLARGWRNPVRMSYASMARGSLLMLSTLAVGGLVVLVLKRSVARARPELFFEKGIYGVGESFSRAQLYNSFPSSHTYAAFAVAVVLGILAPRWRWVFLLLAALVAMSRLVNLDHYLSDVMTAAGIAVLVGHVLAPRVLGAGYQWPLRAPWRWWKK
;
A
#
# COMPACT_ATOMS: atom_id res chain seq x y z
N MET A 1 -5.47 77.79 -22.35
CA MET A 1 -6.21 77.07 -21.32
C MET A 1 -6.92 75.89 -21.99
N ASN A 2 -6.29 74.73 -22.01
CA ASN A 2 -6.86 73.52 -22.56
C ASN A 2 -6.75 72.43 -21.50
N SER A 3 -7.85 72.18 -20.83
CA SER A 3 -8.01 71.12 -19.86
C SER A 3 -8.37 69.84 -20.59
N ASN A 4 -7.43 68.88 -20.60
CA ASN A 4 -7.62 67.55 -21.13
C ASN A 4 -8.19 66.65 -20.00
N PRO A 5 -9.36 66.01 -20.17
CA PRO A 5 -9.88 65.07 -19.16
C PRO A 5 -9.16 63.74 -19.24
N LEU A 6 -8.64 63.29 -18.12
CA LEU A 6 -8.03 61.97 -17.91
C LEU A 6 -9.07 60.87 -18.14
N THR A 7 -8.86 60.09 -19.15
CA THR A 7 -9.61 58.82 -19.39
C THR A 7 -9.25 57.83 -18.32
N PRO A 8 -10.22 57.14 -17.69
CA PRO A 8 -9.91 56.07 -16.76
C PRO A 8 -9.29 54.89 -17.51
N SER A 9 -8.11 54.47 -17.02
CA SER A 9 -7.45 53.23 -17.48
C SER A 9 -8.39 52.04 -17.28
N ALA A 10 -8.73 51.35 -18.36
CA ALA A 10 -9.46 50.10 -18.29
C ALA A 10 -8.64 49.07 -17.49
N ALA A 11 -9.18 48.65 -16.36
CA ALA A 11 -8.62 47.54 -15.59
C ALA A 11 -8.59 46.32 -16.48
N ALA A 12 -7.41 45.74 -16.61
CA ALA A 12 -7.24 44.46 -17.32
C ALA A 12 -8.16 43.39 -16.67
N PRO A 13 -8.80 42.53 -17.47
CA PRO A 13 -9.65 41.50 -16.93
C PRO A 13 -8.81 40.58 -16.05
N VAL A 14 -9.20 40.48 -14.78
CA VAL A 14 -8.69 39.46 -13.86
C VAL A 14 -8.98 38.13 -14.54
N SER A 15 -7.94 37.47 -15.03
CA SER A 15 -8.07 36.13 -15.59
C SER A 15 -8.62 35.23 -14.51
N ASP A 16 -9.87 34.78 -14.69
CA ASP A 16 -10.49 33.74 -13.88
C ASP A 16 -9.60 32.49 -13.93
N ALA A 17 -8.63 32.42 -13.02
CA ALA A 17 -7.80 31.25 -12.80
C ALA A 17 -8.56 30.12 -12.05
N SER A 18 -9.89 30.19 -12.02
CA SER A 18 -10.77 29.06 -11.72
C SER A 18 -10.95 28.22 -12.99
N ALA A 19 -9.84 27.71 -13.56
CA ALA A 19 -9.92 26.62 -14.49
C ALA A 19 -10.63 25.46 -13.77
N SER A 20 -11.92 25.30 -14.02
CA SER A 20 -12.73 24.22 -13.51
C SER A 20 -12.04 22.90 -13.87
N LEU A 21 -11.44 22.27 -12.87
CA LEU A 21 -10.80 20.96 -13.02
C LEU A 21 -11.86 20.02 -13.58
N THR A 22 -11.67 19.59 -14.82
CA THR A 22 -12.63 18.69 -15.48
C THR A 22 -12.63 17.33 -14.78
N PRO A 23 -13.79 16.66 -14.65
CA PRO A 23 -13.90 15.35 -14.02
C PRO A 23 -12.94 14.29 -14.59
N ASP A 24 -12.50 14.44 -15.83
CA ASP A 24 -11.58 13.54 -16.52
C ASP A 24 -10.15 13.54 -15.97
N GLN A 25 -9.75 14.56 -15.20
CA GLN A 25 -8.41 14.59 -14.57
C GLN A 25 -8.27 13.60 -13.42
N PHE A 26 -9.38 13.04 -12.93
CA PHE A 26 -9.45 12.11 -11.80
C PHE A 26 -9.69 10.65 -12.20
N ARG A 27 -9.79 10.38 -13.49
CA ARG A 27 -9.95 9.00 -13.97
C ARG A 27 -8.69 8.18 -13.69
N ASN A 28 -8.89 7.04 -13.04
CA ASN A 28 -7.89 6.00 -12.97
C ASN A 28 -7.39 5.71 -14.40
N PRO A 29 -6.08 5.83 -14.71
CA PRO A 29 -5.56 5.61 -16.05
C PRO A 29 -5.76 4.18 -16.54
N PHE A 30 -6.00 3.26 -15.61
CA PHE A 30 -6.29 1.87 -15.91
C PHE A 30 -7.79 1.62 -15.91
N SER A 31 -8.26 0.98 -16.97
CA SER A 31 -9.63 0.49 -17.04
C SER A 31 -9.89 -0.60 -15.99
N ALA A 32 -11.16 -0.87 -15.68
CA ALA A 32 -11.51 -2.01 -14.83
C ALA A 32 -10.93 -3.32 -15.39
N LEU A 33 -10.95 -3.47 -16.72
CA LEU A 33 -10.34 -4.63 -17.40
C LEU A 33 -8.85 -4.75 -17.11
N THR A 34 -8.09 -3.63 -17.13
CA THR A 34 -6.64 -3.66 -16.79
C THR A 34 -6.40 -4.17 -15.38
N TRP A 35 -7.21 -3.73 -14.39
CA TRP A 35 -7.10 -4.23 -13.03
C TRP A 35 -7.43 -5.71 -12.89
N VAL A 36 -8.44 -6.18 -13.62
CA VAL A 36 -8.78 -7.61 -13.68
C VAL A 36 -7.63 -8.41 -14.30
N LEU A 37 -7.09 -7.97 -15.43
CA LEU A 37 -5.96 -8.64 -16.08
C LEU A 37 -4.71 -8.69 -15.19
N LEU A 38 -4.39 -7.60 -14.49
CA LEU A 38 -3.28 -7.58 -13.52
C LEU A 38 -3.54 -8.54 -12.36
N GLY A 39 -4.75 -8.60 -11.85
CA GLY A 39 -5.14 -9.55 -10.81
C GLY A 39 -5.03 -11.00 -11.28
N CYS A 40 -5.50 -11.31 -12.49
CA CYS A 40 -5.35 -12.63 -13.09
C CYS A 40 -3.89 -13.00 -13.33
N ALA A 41 -3.08 -12.09 -13.85
CA ALA A 41 -1.63 -12.31 -14.04
C ALA A 41 -0.92 -12.59 -12.71
N LEU A 42 -1.25 -11.83 -11.66
CA LEU A 42 -0.73 -12.06 -10.32
C LEU A 42 -1.14 -13.45 -9.79
N ALA A 43 -2.42 -13.82 -9.94
CA ALA A 43 -2.92 -15.13 -9.50
C ALA A 43 -2.22 -16.27 -10.24
N LEU A 44 -2.02 -16.14 -11.55
CA LEU A 44 -1.28 -17.13 -12.35
C LEU A 44 0.19 -17.23 -11.92
N ALA A 45 0.87 -16.09 -11.72
CA ALA A 45 2.25 -16.06 -11.27
C ALA A 45 2.40 -16.68 -9.86
N ALA A 46 1.50 -16.32 -8.93
CA ALA A 46 1.50 -16.91 -7.59
C ALA A 46 1.22 -18.42 -7.63
N SER A 47 0.31 -18.88 -8.48
CA SER A 47 0.04 -20.31 -8.66
C SER A 47 1.25 -21.03 -9.24
N ALA A 48 1.93 -20.46 -10.23
CA ALA A 48 3.16 -21.00 -10.78
C ALA A 48 4.26 -21.09 -9.71
N CYS A 49 4.44 -20.03 -8.90
CA CYS A 49 5.37 -20.07 -7.77
C CYS A 49 5.01 -21.15 -6.75
N ALA A 50 3.73 -21.31 -6.44
CA ALA A 50 3.26 -22.33 -5.49
C ALA A 50 3.56 -23.74 -5.96
N LEU A 51 3.51 -23.99 -7.27
CA LEU A 51 3.74 -25.32 -7.84
C LEU A 51 5.24 -25.67 -8.01
N TRP A 52 6.08 -24.69 -8.36
CA TRP A 52 7.44 -24.98 -8.80
C TRP A 52 8.54 -24.30 -7.98
N VAL A 53 8.25 -23.23 -7.25
CA VAL A 53 9.28 -22.42 -6.59
C VAL A 53 9.20 -22.48 -5.07
N ASP A 54 8.02 -22.47 -4.50
CA ASP A 54 7.82 -22.29 -3.06
C ASP A 54 8.56 -23.34 -2.22
N LEU A 55 8.37 -24.60 -2.51
CA LEU A 55 9.00 -25.67 -1.73
C LEU A 55 10.52 -25.77 -1.94
N PRO A 56 11.04 -25.76 -3.19
CA PRO A 56 12.49 -25.73 -3.42
C PRO A 56 13.17 -24.52 -2.75
N LEU A 57 12.56 -23.35 -2.82
CA LEU A 57 13.09 -22.13 -2.19
C LEU A 57 13.09 -22.25 -0.66
N ALA A 58 12.02 -22.74 -0.05
CA ALA A 58 11.94 -22.94 1.39
C ALA A 58 13.01 -23.95 1.88
N VAL A 59 13.22 -25.04 1.15
CA VAL A 59 14.27 -26.03 1.46
C VAL A 59 15.66 -25.40 1.35
N TRP A 60 15.91 -24.63 0.29
CA TRP A 60 17.19 -23.94 0.12
C TRP A 60 17.44 -22.93 1.26
N ILE A 61 16.44 -22.14 1.64
CA ILE A 61 16.54 -21.18 2.77
C ILE A 61 16.88 -21.93 4.06
N LYS A 62 16.15 -23.02 4.37
CA LYS A 62 16.40 -23.82 5.59
C LYS A 62 17.83 -24.34 5.68
N GLN A 63 18.44 -24.67 4.54
CA GLN A 63 19.81 -25.21 4.47
C GLN A 63 20.89 -24.12 4.46
N SER A 64 20.57 -22.93 3.95
CA SER A 64 21.56 -21.87 3.66
C SER A 64 21.60 -20.75 4.71
N VAL A 65 20.51 -20.54 5.45
CA VAL A 65 20.39 -19.43 6.39
C VAL A 65 20.81 -19.87 7.79
N SER A 66 21.74 -19.11 8.40
CA SER A 66 22.18 -19.33 9.78
C SER A 66 21.17 -18.76 10.80
N GLU A 67 21.20 -19.27 12.03
CA GLU A 67 20.33 -18.78 13.12
C GLU A 67 20.49 -17.27 13.36
N GLY A 68 21.72 -16.74 13.39
CA GLY A 68 21.93 -15.31 13.62
C GLY A 68 21.36 -14.41 12.53
N VAL A 69 21.33 -14.90 11.27
CA VAL A 69 20.64 -14.21 10.19
C VAL A 69 19.13 -14.26 10.40
N ASN A 70 18.61 -15.43 10.78
CA ASN A 70 17.19 -15.62 11.06
C ASN A 70 16.68 -14.67 12.15
N GLU A 71 17.37 -14.59 13.28
CA GLU A 71 17.07 -13.65 14.37
C GLU A 71 17.07 -12.19 13.91
N SER A 72 18.07 -11.80 13.10
CA SER A 72 18.13 -10.43 12.56
C SER A 72 16.92 -10.10 11.67
N PHE A 73 16.46 -11.06 10.88
CA PHE A 73 15.29 -10.91 10.04
C PHE A 73 13.97 -10.96 10.81
N GLU A 74 13.91 -11.57 12.00
CA GLU A 74 12.74 -11.54 12.86
C GLU A 74 12.40 -10.10 13.28
N TRP A 75 13.39 -9.32 13.73
CA TRP A 75 13.21 -7.90 14.04
C TRP A 75 12.71 -7.07 12.86
N ILE A 76 13.21 -7.36 11.65
CA ILE A 76 12.71 -6.71 10.43
C ILE A 76 11.24 -7.08 10.19
N GLY A 77 10.87 -8.33 10.49
CA GLY A 77 9.51 -8.85 10.35
C GLY A 77 8.49 -8.09 11.19
N GLU A 78 8.85 -7.66 12.40
CA GLU A 78 7.98 -6.89 13.29
C GLU A 78 7.52 -5.56 12.69
N LEU A 79 8.30 -4.96 11.79
CA LEU A 79 7.87 -3.79 11.02
C LEU A 79 6.65 -4.07 10.11
N GLY A 80 6.29 -5.33 9.92
CA GLY A 80 5.07 -5.74 9.22
C GLY A 80 3.83 -5.76 10.10
N GLU A 81 3.91 -5.47 11.39
CA GLU A 81 2.74 -5.38 12.25
C GLU A 81 1.87 -4.17 11.92
N SER A 82 0.58 -4.41 11.69
CA SER A 82 -0.35 -3.35 11.29
C SER A 82 -0.78 -2.43 12.44
N GLY A 83 -0.70 -2.90 13.68
CA GLY A 83 -1.17 -2.18 14.87
C GLY A 83 -0.60 -0.77 15.02
N PRO A 84 0.73 -0.59 15.04
CA PRO A 84 1.35 0.73 15.14
C PRO A 84 0.93 1.69 14.02
N TYR A 85 0.83 1.20 12.79
CA TYR A 85 0.42 2.02 11.63
C TYR A 85 -1.03 2.47 11.73
N ILE A 86 -1.93 1.60 12.21
CA ILE A 86 -3.33 1.93 12.46
C ILE A 86 -3.40 3.01 13.55
N GLY A 87 -2.66 2.85 14.66
CA GLY A 87 -2.64 3.83 15.76
C GLY A 87 -2.17 5.21 15.29
N VAL A 88 -1.05 5.27 14.57
CA VAL A 88 -0.52 6.53 14.01
C VAL A 88 -1.48 7.15 13.01
N ALA A 89 -2.02 6.36 12.08
CA ALA A 89 -2.97 6.86 11.09
C ALA A 89 -4.25 7.39 11.74
N LEU A 90 -4.77 6.71 12.78
CA LEU A 90 -5.94 7.16 13.52
C LEU A 90 -5.66 8.48 14.26
N ALA A 91 -4.50 8.61 14.91
CA ALA A 91 -4.10 9.85 15.58
C ALA A 91 -4.05 11.02 14.58
N PHE A 92 -3.38 10.86 13.43
CA PHE A 92 -3.34 11.89 12.40
C PHE A 92 -4.71 12.19 11.79
N TYR A 93 -5.58 11.20 11.65
CA TYR A 93 -6.95 11.40 11.20
C TYR A 93 -7.73 12.30 12.17
N VAL A 94 -7.70 11.98 13.46
CA VAL A 94 -8.38 12.77 14.51
C VAL A 94 -7.81 14.19 14.59
N ILE A 95 -6.49 14.36 14.59
CA ILE A 95 -5.83 15.67 14.57
C ILE A 95 -6.27 16.48 13.34
N GLY A 96 -6.33 15.83 12.18
CA GLY A 96 -6.81 16.45 10.94
C GLY A 96 -8.24 16.97 11.05
N LEU A 97 -9.15 16.15 11.58
CA LEU A 97 -10.55 16.54 11.77
C LEU A 97 -10.72 17.65 12.79
N VAL A 98 -10.05 17.56 13.95
CA VAL A 98 -10.10 18.58 15.01
C VAL A 98 -9.51 19.91 14.51
N GLY A 99 -8.36 19.86 13.80
CA GLY A 99 -7.75 21.05 13.23
C GLY A 99 -8.64 21.76 12.21
N LEU A 100 -9.35 21.00 11.38
CA LEU A 100 -10.37 21.53 10.46
C LEU A 100 -11.54 22.16 11.21
N ALA A 101 -12.11 21.45 12.18
CA ALA A 101 -13.28 21.91 12.93
C ALA A 101 -12.99 23.18 13.75
N ARG A 102 -11.75 23.32 14.25
CA ARG A 102 -11.33 24.49 15.06
C ARG A 102 -10.68 25.61 14.25
N GLY A 103 -10.52 25.44 12.94
CA GLY A 103 -9.87 26.42 12.07
C GLY A 103 -8.40 26.68 12.44
N TRP A 104 -7.69 25.68 12.96
CA TRP A 104 -6.30 25.83 13.37
C TRP A 104 -5.39 26.18 12.18
N ARG A 105 -4.46 27.09 12.39
CA ARG A 105 -3.39 27.35 11.42
C ARG A 105 -2.33 26.26 11.56
N ASN A 106 -2.06 25.53 10.47
CA ASN A 106 -1.01 24.51 10.47
C ASN A 106 0.34 25.19 10.17
N PRO A 107 1.35 25.08 11.05
CA PRO A 107 2.69 25.59 10.79
C PRO A 107 3.43 24.79 9.71
N VAL A 108 2.97 23.59 9.41
CA VAL A 108 3.52 22.74 8.36
C VAL A 108 2.77 23.01 7.05
N ARG A 109 3.45 22.94 5.90
CA ARG A 109 2.86 23.19 4.56
C ARG A 109 1.75 22.22 4.14
N MET A 110 1.34 21.30 4.99
CA MET A 110 0.28 20.33 4.74
C MET A 110 -1.03 20.79 5.39
N SER A 111 -2.12 20.85 4.62
CA SER A 111 -3.42 21.20 5.20
C SER A 111 -3.97 20.08 6.09
N TYR A 112 -4.76 20.42 7.11
CA TYR A 112 -5.46 19.44 7.95
C TYR A 112 -6.39 18.53 7.13
N ALA A 113 -6.97 19.07 6.05
CA ALA A 113 -7.77 18.27 5.11
C ALA A 113 -6.94 17.20 4.39
N SER A 114 -5.73 17.54 3.92
CA SER A 114 -4.84 16.57 3.28
C SER A 114 -4.35 15.52 4.27
N MET A 115 -4.09 15.92 5.52
CA MET A 115 -3.71 15.01 6.60
C MET A 115 -4.83 14.02 6.91
N ALA A 116 -6.06 14.49 7.09
CA ALA A 116 -7.22 13.63 7.32
C ALA A 116 -7.48 12.65 6.15
N ARG A 117 -7.42 13.13 4.90
CA ARG A 117 -7.61 12.27 3.72
C ARG A 117 -6.49 11.23 3.56
N GLY A 118 -5.22 11.62 3.77
CA GLY A 118 -4.09 10.68 3.70
C GLY A 118 -4.20 9.59 4.77
N SER A 119 -4.58 9.97 5.99
CA SER A 119 -4.81 9.03 7.08
C SER A 119 -6.02 8.13 6.81
N LEU A 120 -7.11 8.67 6.25
CA LEU A 120 -8.27 7.88 5.84
C LEU A 120 -7.91 6.87 4.75
N LEU A 121 -7.05 7.25 3.79
CA LEU A 121 -6.55 6.32 2.78
C LEU A 121 -5.74 5.20 3.42
N MET A 122 -4.87 5.49 4.40
CA MET A 122 -4.11 4.48 5.12
C MET A 122 -5.04 3.50 5.85
N LEU A 123 -5.95 4.02 6.66
CA LEU A 123 -6.90 3.21 7.43
C LEU A 123 -7.79 2.35 6.53
N SER A 124 -8.34 2.94 5.47
CA SER A 124 -9.21 2.19 4.54
C SER A 124 -8.42 1.14 3.74
N THR A 125 -7.18 1.43 3.35
CA THR A 125 -6.34 0.43 2.67
C THR A 125 -6.05 -0.73 3.61
N LEU A 126 -5.58 -0.47 4.84
CA LEU A 126 -5.30 -1.51 5.82
C LEU A 126 -6.55 -2.33 6.16
N ALA A 127 -7.71 -1.70 6.31
CA ALA A 127 -8.96 -2.38 6.67
C ALA A 127 -9.51 -3.24 5.50
N VAL A 128 -9.69 -2.64 4.32
CA VAL A 128 -10.30 -3.34 3.17
C VAL A 128 -9.44 -4.51 2.72
N GLY A 129 -8.17 -4.27 2.49
CA GLY A 129 -7.31 -5.36 2.02
C GLY A 129 -6.94 -6.33 3.15
N GLY A 130 -6.85 -5.87 4.42
CA GLY A 130 -6.73 -6.75 5.57
C GLY A 130 -7.91 -7.72 5.68
N LEU A 131 -9.14 -7.26 5.40
CA LEU A 131 -10.30 -8.13 5.31
C LEU A 131 -10.18 -9.15 4.16
N VAL A 132 -9.72 -8.71 2.99
CA VAL A 132 -9.47 -9.62 1.84
C VAL A 132 -8.44 -10.69 2.22
N VAL A 133 -7.31 -10.28 2.82
CA VAL A 133 -6.27 -11.20 3.32
C VAL A 133 -6.85 -12.17 4.35
N LEU A 134 -7.65 -11.70 5.28
CA LEU A 134 -8.29 -12.55 6.31
C LEU A 134 -9.21 -13.59 5.68
N VAL A 135 -10.07 -13.18 4.73
CA VAL A 135 -10.99 -14.10 4.04
C VAL A 135 -10.21 -15.15 3.27
N LEU A 136 -9.21 -14.75 2.46
CA LEU A 136 -8.36 -15.68 1.71
C LEU A 136 -7.61 -16.65 2.64
N LYS A 137 -7.06 -16.13 3.74
CA LYS A 137 -6.34 -16.93 4.74
C LYS A 137 -7.21 -18.05 5.31
N ARG A 138 -8.45 -17.74 5.65
CA ARG A 138 -9.39 -18.71 6.22
C ARG A 138 -9.95 -19.66 5.17
N SER A 139 -10.16 -19.19 3.95
CA SER A 139 -10.70 -20.02 2.87
C SER A 139 -9.67 -21.02 2.34
N VAL A 140 -8.41 -20.59 2.17
CA VAL A 140 -7.35 -21.44 1.60
C VAL A 140 -6.74 -22.36 2.66
N ALA A 141 -6.59 -21.89 3.90
CA ALA A 141 -6.01 -22.66 5.00
C ALA A 141 -4.71 -23.36 4.63
N ARG A 142 -3.76 -22.63 4.04
CA ARG A 142 -2.49 -23.20 3.57
C ARG A 142 -1.55 -23.50 4.73
N ALA A 143 -0.91 -24.67 4.69
CA ALA A 143 0.14 -25.06 5.64
C ALA A 143 1.36 -24.14 5.53
N ARG A 144 1.95 -23.73 6.66
CA ARG A 144 3.20 -22.96 6.71
C ARG A 144 4.41 -23.84 6.37
N PRO A 145 5.53 -23.25 5.93
CA PRO A 145 6.79 -23.97 5.74
C PRO A 145 7.23 -24.76 6.98
N GLU A 146 7.03 -24.20 8.18
CA GLU A 146 7.30 -24.89 9.46
C GLU A 146 6.64 -26.27 9.54
N LEU A 147 5.38 -26.38 9.16
CA LEU A 147 4.64 -27.64 9.19
C LEU A 147 5.20 -28.70 8.20
N PHE A 148 5.77 -28.25 7.09
CA PHE A 148 6.47 -29.12 6.17
C PHE A 148 7.75 -29.68 6.78
N PHE A 149 8.54 -28.84 7.45
CA PHE A 149 9.80 -29.30 8.06
C PHE A 149 9.59 -30.18 9.31
N GLU A 150 8.53 -29.96 10.07
CA GLU A 150 8.22 -30.75 11.26
C GLU A 150 7.49 -32.07 10.95
N LYS A 151 6.54 -32.04 10.01
CA LYS A 151 5.59 -33.15 9.80
C LYS A 151 5.48 -33.62 8.34
N GLY A 152 6.25 -33.04 7.42
CA GLY A 152 6.18 -33.36 5.99
C GLY A 152 4.89 -32.90 5.30
N ILE A 153 4.09 -32.02 5.93
CA ILE A 153 2.81 -31.57 5.39
C ILE A 153 3.00 -30.34 4.53
N TYR A 154 2.72 -30.46 3.23
CA TYR A 154 2.69 -29.37 2.26
C TYR A 154 1.31 -29.33 1.58
N GLY A 155 0.75 -28.11 1.42
CA GLY A 155 -0.53 -27.93 0.74
C GLY A 155 -1.55 -27.17 1.59
N VAL A 156 -2.83 -27.50 1.43
CA VAL A 156 -3.95 -26.86 2.10
C VAL A 156 -4.59 -27.81 3.13
N GLY A 157 -5.06 -27.25 4.24
CA GLY A 157 -5.82 -27.96 5.25
C GLY A 157 -7.31 -27.74 5.11
N GLU A 158 -8.04 -27.98 6.18
CA GLU A 158 -9.47 -27.69 6.23
C GLU A 158 -9.74 -26.20 6.22
N SER A 159 -10.58 -25.75 5.29
CA SER A 159 -11.02 -24.34 5.20
C SER A 159 -11.62 -23.90 6.52
N PHE A 160 -11.35 -22.63 6.88
CA PHE A 160 -11.78 -22.03 8.15
C PHE A 160 -11.16 -22.65 9.41
N SER A 161 -10.09 -23.46 9.28
CA SER A 161 -9.31 -23.92 10.41
C SER A 161 -8.80 -22.74 11.26
N ARG A 162 -8.83 -22.91 12.60
CA ARG A 162 -8.25 -21.93 13.54
C ARG A 162 -6.80 -22.20 13.88
N ALA A 163 -6.23 -23.30 13.42
CA ALA A 163 -4.86 -23.66 13.68
C ALA A 163 -3.90 -22.69 12.99
N GLN A 164 -3.00 -22.07 13.75
CA GLN A 164 -2.06 -21.05 13.23
C GLN A 164 -1.13 -21.61 12.15
N LEU A 165 -0.78 -22.88 12.20
CA LEU A 165 0.07 -23.56 11.22
C LEU A 165 -0.56 -23.66 9.82
N TYR A 166 -1.89 -23.47 9.70
CA TYR A 166 -2.62 -23.41 8.43
C TYR A 166 -2.99 -21.98 8.00
N ASN A 167 -2.26 -20.98 8.47
CA ASN A 167 -2.49 -19.56 8.18
C ASN A 167 -1.39 -18.96 7.28
N SER A 168 -0.77 -19.76 6.38
CA SER A 168 0.32 -19.26 5.55
C SER A 168 -0.16 -18.25 4.49
N PHE A 169 -1.16 -18.56 3.71
CA PHE A 169 -1.59 -17.77 2.55
C PHE A 169 -2.78 -16.84 2.86
N PRO A 170 -2.73 -15.58 2.43
CA PRO A 170 -1.55 -14.76 2.11
C PRO A 170 -0.85 -14.21 3.38
N SER A 171 0.37 -13.66 3.23
CA SER A 171 1.14 -13.08 4.34
C SER A 171 0.55 -11.76 4.85
N SER A 172 0.10 -11.73 6.10
CA SER A 172 -0.47 -10.51 6.71
C SER A 172 0.57 -9.42 6.96
N HIS A 173 1.78 -9.78 7.39
CA HIS A 173 2.89 -8.82 7.59
C HIS A 173 3.33 -8.18 6.28
N THR A 174 3.51 -8.98 5.25
CA THR A 174 3.82 -8.47 3.90
C THR A 174 2.71 -7.55 3.39
N TYR A 175 1.45 -7.94 3.58
CA TYR A 175 0.32 -7.10 3.21
C TYR A 175 0.38 -5.73 3.89
N ALA A 176 0.54 -5.69 5.22
CA ALA A 176 0.58 -4.45 5.98
C ALA A 176 1.76 -3.57 5.56
N ALA A 177 2.96 -4.13 5.44
CA ALA A 177 4.14 -3.39 5.01
C ALA A 177 3.96 -2.78 3.60
N PHE A 178 3.46 -3.55 2.63
CA PHE A 178 3.20 -3.04 1.28
C PHE A 178 2.03 -2.05 1.24
N ALA A 179 0.97 -2.23 2.04
CA ALA A 179 -0.12 -1.27 2.13
C ALA A 179 0.39 0.09 2.63
N VAL A 180 1.21 0.08 3.69
CA VAL A 180 1.87 1.30 4.20
C VAL A 180 2.78 1.90 3.13
N ALA A 181 3.64 1.11 2.50
CA ALA A 181 4.57 1.59 1.48
C ALA A 181 3.85 2.20 0.26
N VAL A 182 2.78 1.58 -0.21
CA VAL A 182 1.97 2.08 -1.33
C VAL A 182 1.30 3.41 -0.96
N VAL A 183 0.65 3.50 0.20
CA VAL A 183 -0.01 4.73 0.63
C VAL A 183 1.00 5.85 0.85
N LEU A 184 2.11 5.60 1.55
CA LEU A 184 3.18 6.59 1.72
C LEU A 184 3.82 6.98 0.39
N GLY A 185 4.00 6.02 -0.52
CA GLY A 185 4.49 6.28 -1.87
C GLY A 185 3.55 7.14 -2.72
N ILE A 186 2.23 7.07 -2.48
CA ILE A 186 1.22 7.95 -3.08
C ILE A 186 1.30 9.35 -2.47
N LEU A 187 1.41 9.45 -1.14
CA LEU A 187 1.43 10.72 -0.41
C LEU A 187 2.78 11.45 -0.53
N ALA A 188 3.89 10.73 -0.65
CA ALA A 188 5.24 11.26 -0.77
C ALA A 188 6.01 10.57 -1.92
N PRO A 189 5.68 10.86 -3.20
CA PRO A 189 6.16 10.11 -4.38
C PRO A 189 7.69 10.06 -4.54
N ARG A 190 8.39 11.09 -4.05
CA ARG A 190 9.88 11.14 -4.10
C ARG A 190 10.52 10.03 -3.27
N TRP A 191 9.86 9.54 -2.21
CA TRP A 191 10.34 8.53 -1.30
C TRP A 191 9.80 7.13 -1.59
N ARG A 192 8.98 6.96 -2.63
CA ARG A 192 8.26 5.70 -2.91
C ARG A 192 9.18 4.47 -2.97
N TRP A 193 10.36 4.62 -3.55
CA TRP A 193 11.29 3.51 -3.68
C TRP A 193 11.89 3.10 -2.33
N VAL A 194 12.10 4.06 -1.42
CA VAL A 194 12.54 3.77 -0.06
C VAL A 194 11.45 2.99 0.69
N PHE A 195 10.19 3.42 0.61
CA PHE A 195 9.09 2.70 1.25
C PHE A 195 8.91 1.29 0.67
N LEU A 196 9.00 1.14 -0.64
CA LEU A 196 8.90 -0.17 -1.28
C LEU A 196 10.08 -1.08 -0.93
N LEU A 197 11.29 -0.54 -0.80
CA LEU A 197 12.45 -1.30 -0.33
C LEU A 197 12.25 -1.80 1.11
N LEU A 198 11.77 -0.96 2.01
CA LEU A 198 11.47 -1.35 3.38
C LEU A 198 10.40 -2.45 3.43
N ALA A 199 9.33 -2.32 2.63
CA ALA A 199 8.30 -3.35 2.53
C ALA A 199 8.86 -4.66 1.94
N ALA A 200 9.77 -4.59 0.97
CA ALA A 200 10.45 -5.75 0.43
C ALA A 200 11.35 -6.44 1.46
N LEU A 201 12.02 -5.69 2.33
CA LEU A 201 12.79 -6.26 3.44
C LEU A 201 11.89 -7.01 4.44
N VAL A 202 10.72 -6.45 4.77
CA VAL A 202 9.71 -7.18 5.57
C VAL A 202 9.25 -8.44 4.86
N ALA A 203 8.99 -8.38 3.54
CA ALA A 203 8.61 -9.56 2.76
C ALA A 203 9.71 -10.64 2.77
N MET A 204 10.97 -10.21 2.61
CA MET A 204 12.14 -11.10 2.71
C MET A 204 12.23 -11.75 4.09
N SER A 205 11.96 -11.02 5.18
CA SER A 205 12.00 -11.60 6.52
C SER A 205 11.03 -12.77 6.66
N ARG A 206 9.85 -12.66 6.06
CA ARG A 206 8.85 -13.76 6.14
C ARG A 206 9.28 -15.01 5.39
N LEU A 207 10.11 -14.88 4.36
CA LEU A 207 10.72 -16.01 3.65
C LEU A 207 11.88 -16.59 4.45
N VAL A 208 12.78 -15.74 4.93
CA VAL A 208 13.97 -16.14 5.69
C VAL A 208 13.58 -16.89 6.97
N ASN A 209 12.58 -16.39 7.69
CA ASN A 209 12.07 -17.01 8.93
C ASN A 209 11.17 -18.23 8.65
N LEU A 210 10.96 -18.61 7.39
CA LEU A 210 10.13 -19.75 6.99
C LEU A 210 8.68 -19.68 7.49
N ASP A 211 8.16 -18.46 7.70
CA ASP A 211 6.77 -18.23 8.07
C ASP A 211 5.81 -18.38 6.90
N HIS A 212 6.30 -17.99 5.71
CA HIS A 212 5.53 -17.91 4.48
C HIS A 212 6.32 -18.38 3.27
N TYR A 213 5.61 -18.86 2.26
CA TYR A 213 6.18 -19.14 0.94
C TYR A 213 6.23 -17.89 0.06
N LEU A 214 6.98 -17.94 -1.04
CA LEU A 214 7.13 -16.84 -1.98
C LEU A 214 5.77 -16.42 -2.59
N SER A 215 4.93 -17.37 -2.97
CA SER A 215 3.60 -17.08 -3.52
C SER A 215 2.68 -16.38 -2.51
N ASP A 216 2.81 -16.65 -1.20
CA ASP A 216 2.05 -15.98 -0.13
C ASP A 216 2.41 -14.49 -0.05
N VAL A 217 3.72 -14.21 -0.16
CA VAL A 217 4.30 -12.87 -0.12
C VAL A 217 3.93 -12.07 -1.37
N MET A 218 4.08 -12.68 -2.57
CA MET A 218 3.72 -12.04 -3.84
C MET A 218 2.24 -11.67 -3.89
N THR A 219 1.37 -12.56 -3.46
CA THR A 219 -0.09 -12.31 -3.42
C THR A 219 -0.42 -11.18 -2.46
N ALA A 220 0.17 -11.17 -1.27
CA ALA A 220 -0.05 -10.13 -0.27
C ALA A 220 0.39 -8.75 -0.78
N ALA A 221 1.58 -8.65 -1.39
CA ALA A 221 2.07 -7.41 -2.00
C ALA A 221 1.15 -6.93 -3.14
N GLY A 222 0.70 -7.85 -3.99
CA GLY A 222 -0.23 -7.54 -5.08
C GLY A 222 -1.59 -7.02 -4.59
N ILE A 223 -2.17 -7.63 -3.55
CA ILE A 223 -3.40 -7.15 -2.92
C ILE A 223 -3.20 -5.73 -2.38
N ALA A 224 -2.09 -5.44 -1.70
CA ALA A 224 -1.79 -4.12 -1.17
C ALA A 224 -1.71 -3.05 -2.28
N VAL A 225 -1.00 -3.35 -3.37
CA VAL A 225 -0.88 -2.46 -4.54
C VAL A 225 -2.26 -2.21 -5.16
N LEU A 226 -3.03 -3.27 -5.39
CA LEU A 226 -4.36 -3.16 -6.00
C LEU A 226 -5.30 -2.31 -5.14
N VAL A 227 -5.45 -2.65 -3.85
CA VAL A 227 -6.38 -1.96 -2.94
C VAL A 227 -5.97 -0.50 -2.74
N GLY A 228 -4.70 -0.22 -2.50
CA GLY A 228 -4.21 1.15 -2.30
C GLY A 228 -4.47 2.05 -3.52
N HIS A 229 -4.21 1.54 -4.72
CA HIS A 229 -4.44 2.32 -5.94
C HIS A 229 -5.92 2.43 -6.35
N VAL A 230 -6.74 1.44 -6.01
CA VAL A 230 -8.20 1.50 -6.24
C VAL A 230 -8.87 2.49 -5.28
N LEU A 231 -8.41 2.58 -4.02
CA LEU A 231 -8.98 3.49 -3.03
C LEU A 231 -8.46 4.93 -3.15
N ALA A 232 -7.21 5.13 -3.58
CA ALA A 232 -6.58 6.45 -3.62
C ALA A 232 -7.41 7.53 -4.34
N PRO A 233 -7.92 7.34 -5.57
CA PRO A 233 -8.72 8.37 -6.25
C PRO A 233 -10.06 8.64 -5.54
N ARG A 234 -10.61 7.67 -4.87
CA ARG A 234 -11.89 7.81 -4.14
C ARG A 234 -11.74 8.60 -2.84
N VAL A 235 -10.62 8.40 -2.14
CA VAL A 235 -10.37 9.02 -0.83
C VAL A 235 -9.70 10.38 -0.97
N LEU A 236 -8.73 10.51 -1.86
CA LEU A 236 -7.98 11.77 -2.04
C LEU A 236 -8.72 12.78 -2.91
N GLY A 237 -9.64 12.32 -3.77
CA GLY A 237 -10.47 13.19 -4.60
C GLY A 237 -9.65 14.02 -5.60
N ALA A 238 -10.10 15.26 -5.82
CA ALA A 238 -9.57 16.17 -6.83
C ALA A 238 -8.07 16.51 -6.75
N GLY A 239 -7.41 16.25 -5.64
CA GLY A 239 -5.97 16.47 -5.47
C GLY A 239 -5.08 15.27 -5.85
N TYR A 240 -5.67 14.14 -6.22
CA TYR A 240 -4.91 12.94 -6.53
C TYR A 240 -4.40 12.97 -7.98
N GLN A 241 -3.07 12.94 -8.12
CA GLN A 241 -2.42 12.73 -9.42
C GLN A 241 -1.76 11.35 -9.42
N TRP A 242 -2.04 10.57 -10.47
CA TRP A 242 -1.51 9.24 -10.61
C TRP A 242 0.04 9.26 -10.72
N PRO A 243 0.79 8.64 -9.79
CA PRO A 243 2.24 8.79 -9.72
C PRO A 243 3.00 8.20 -10.91
N LEU A 244 2.37 7.32 -11.70
CA LEU A 244 3.02 6.68 -12.85
C LEU A 244 3.00 7.52 -14.13
N ARG A 245 2.18 8.60 -14.21
CA ARG A 245 2.09 9.41 -15.44
C ARG A 245 3.27 10.34 -15.70
N ALA A 246 4.10 10.64 -14.69
CA ALA A 246 5.22 11.55 -14.87
C ALA A 246 6.36 11.31 -13.87
N PRO A 247 7.09 10.20 -13.93
CA PRO A 247 8.18 9.93 -13.00
C PRO A 247 9.31 10.95 -13.06
N TRP A 248 9.49 11.69 -14.18
CA TRP A 248 10.60 12.64 -14.41
C TRP A 248 10.22 14.12 -14.18
N ARG A 249 8.94 14.49 -14.09
CA ARG A 249 8.55 15.90 -13.85
C ARG A 249 8.86 16.41 -12.45
N TRP A 250 9.15 15.53 -11.51
CA TRP A 250 9.40 15.88 -10.11
C TRP A 250 10.83 16.35 -9.83
N TRP A 251 11.77 16.17 -10.80
CA TRP A 251 13.16 16.61 -10.70
C TRP A 251 13.40 18.04 -11.17
N LYS A 252 12.40 18.72 -11.70
CA LYS A 252 12.52 20.06 -12.29
C LYS A 252 11.92 21.19 -11.44
N LYS A 253 11.69 20.96 -10.14
CA LYS A 253 11.26 22.05 -9.23
C LYS A 253 12.12 22.06 -7.99
#